data_ffb312062d66e87d21f4f42e703b9bf3
#
_entry.id   ffb312062d66e87d21f4f42e703b9bf3
#
_cell.length_a   1.000
_cell.length_b   1.000
_cell.length_c   1.000
_cell.angle_alpha   90.00
_cell.angle_beta   90.00
_cell.angle_gamma   90.00
#
_symmetry.space_group_name_H-M   'P 1'
#
loop_
_entity.id
_entity.type
_entity.pdbx_description
1 polymer ?
#
loop_
_entity_poly.entity_id
_entity_poly.type
_entity_poly.pdbx_seq_one_letter_code
_entity_poly.pdbx_strand_id
1 'polypeptide(L)'
;MSPATNLFANYRLTKARVLAALALAALGFVLVFLVLSRLPGPAVPLLTGEGYGGQGGCYLNFFVDELVVDPVNGTAVIESYTIDGQLKSRVVPIMWPSGYTARRSGSEVEVLAGNGQAVARTGATYRIQGGYEGDVWRTCSMIPPMLNWTPNPAP
;
A
#
# COMPACT_ATOMS: atom_id res chain seq x y z
N MET A 1 35.34 5.10 61.48
CA MET A 1 34.43 4.89 60.34
C MET A 1 35.28 4.54 59.13
N SER A 2 35.12 3.38 58.55
CA SER A 2 36.03 2.81 57.56
C SER A 2 35.75 3.42 56.16
N PRO A 3 36.77 3.93 55.40
CA PRO A 3 36.59 4.56 54.09
C PRO A 3 36.04 3.62 53.03
N ALA A 4 36.06 2.30 53.26
CA ALA A 4 35.57 1.30 52.29
C ALA A 4 34.05 1.32 52.03
N THR A 5 33.26 1.73 53.04
CA THR A 5 31.79 1.73 52.96
C THR A 5 31.26 2.77 51.97
N ASN A 6 31.96 3.89 51.75
CA ASN A 6 31.53 4.94 50.83
C ASN A 6 31.84 4.64 49.37
N LEU A 7 32.85 3.79 49.08
CA LEU A 7 33.22 3.43 47.71
C LEU A 7 32.16 2.50 47.08
N PHE A 8 31.63 1.55 47.84
CA PHE A 8 30.59 0.62 47.36
C PHE A 8 29.24 1.30 47.16
N ALA A 9 28.90 2.28 47.99
CA ALA A 9 27.68 3.07 47.83
C ALA A 9 27.72 3.92 46.55
N ASN A 10 28.83 4.58 46.26
CA ASN A 10 29.00 5.39 45.05
C ASN A 10 29.02 4.52 43.81
N TYR A 11 29.61 3.30 43.83
CA TYR A 11 29.63 2.40 42.69
C TYR A 11 28.22 1.85 42.36
N ARG A 12 27.40 1.55 43.35
CA ARG A 12 25.99 1.11 43.16
C ARG A 12 25.13 2.27 42.57
N LEU A 13 25.30 3.49 43.08
CA LEU A 13 24.59 4.67 42.59
C LEU A 13 24.95 4.99 41.14
N THR A 14 26.22 4.80 40.74
CA THR A 14 26.65 5.03 39.35
C THR A 14 26.08 4.00 38.41
N LYS A 15 26.06 2.71 38.78
CA LYS A 15 25.44 1.66 37.98
C LYS A 15 23.92 1.86 37.78
N ALA A 16 23.22 2.23 38.87
CA ALA A 16 21.79 2.52 38.77
C ALA A 16 21.48 3.70 37.84
N ARG A 17 22.30 4.75 37.89
CA ARG A 17 22.17 5.92 36.98
C ARG A 17 22.45 5.58 35.52
N VAL A 18 23.46 4.76 35.26
CA VAL A 18 23.77 4.27 33.90
C VAL A 18 22.64 3.38 33.37
N LEU A 19 22.12 2.48 34.18
CA LEU A 19 20.98 1.62 33.77
C LEU A 19 19.73 2.43 33.51
N ALA A 20 19.43 3.43 34.34
CA ALA A 20 18.29 4.33 34.12
C ALA A 20 18.45 5.15 32.83
N ALA A 21 19.64 5.65 32.53
CA ALA A 21 19.92 6.39 31.30
C ALA A 21 19.76 5.49 30.05
N LEU A 22 20.25 4.26 30.11
CA LEU A 22 20.08 3.28 29.02
C LEU A 22 18.60 2.90 28.80
N ALA A 23 17.85 2.72 29.89
CA ALA A 23 16.41 2.42 29.80
C ALA A 23 15.63 3.59 29.16
N LEU A 24 15.94 4.84 29.54
CA LEU A 24 15.33 6.04 28.93
C LEU A 24 15.70 6.19 27.46
N ALA A 25 16.96 5.92 27.09
CA ALA A 25 17.39 5.97 25.69
C ALA A 25 16.68 4.88 24.85
N ALA A 26 16.55 3.66 25.37
CA ALA A 26 15.82 2.59 24.71
C ALA A 26 14.33 2.93 24.55
N LEU A 27 13.68 3.49 25.57
CA LEU A 27 12.29 3.92 25.50
C LEU A 27 12.12 5.04 24.46
N GLY A 28 13.03 6.02 24.44
CA GLY A 28 13.04 7.09 23.44
C GLY A 28 13.17 6.55 22.02
N PHE A 29 14.06 5.57 21.81
CA PHE A 29 14.23 4.94 20.50
C PHE A 29 12.97 4.19 20.05
N VAL A 30 12.33 3.43 20.95
CA VAL A 30 11.07 2.73 20.67
C VAL A 30 9.95 3.71 20.30
N LEU A 31 9.81 4.81 21.04
CA LEU A 31 8.82 5.85 20.75
C LEU A 31 9.06 6.51 19.39
N VAL A 32 10.29 6.88 19.08
CA VAL A 32 10.66 7.45 17.77
C VAL A 32 10.35 6.46 16.64
N PHE A 33 10.71 5.19 16.82
CA PHE A 33 10.43 4.15 15.84
C PHE A 33 8.93 3.97 15.63
N LEU A 34 8.11 3.94 16.69
CA LEU A 34 6.66 3.86 16.60
C LEU A 34 6.03 5.07 15.90
N VAL A 35 6.55 6.26 16.12
CA VAL A 35 6.08 7.47 15.44
C VAL A 35 6.46 7.42 13.96
N LEU A 36 7.71 7.10 13.64
CA LEU A 36 8.19 7.02 12.26
C LEU A 36 7.46 5.93 11.45
N SER A 37 7.13 4.79 12.09
CA SER A 37 6.38 3.72 11.42
C SER A 37 4.92 4.06 11.12
N ARG A 38 4.38 5.13 11.74
CA ARG A 38 3.02 5.62 11.49
C ARG A 38 2.95 6.77 10.50
N LEU A 39 4.10 7.29 10.06
CA LEU A 39 4.10 8.32 9.02
C LEU A 39 3.56 7.71 7.72
N PRO A 40 2.66 8.41 7.02
CA PRO A 40 2.21 7.95 5.72
C PRO A 40 3.42 7.84 4.79
N GLY A 41 3.49 6.75 4.05
CA GLY A 41 4.53 6.55 3.04
C GLY A 41 4.53 7.67 1.99
N PRO A 42 5.62 7.82 1.23
CA PRO A 42 5.71 8.84 0.20
C PRO A 42 4.60 8.64 -0.85
N ALA A 43 4.08 9.76 -1.34
CA ALA A 43 3.12 9.75 -2.44
C ALA A 43 3.76 9.09 -3.67
N VAL A 44 2.97 8.32 -4.39
CA VAL A 44 3.35 7.64 -5.63
C VAL A 44 2.53 8.25 -6.75
N PRO A 45 3.08 8.43 -7.97
CA PRO A 45 2.28 8.77 -9.13
C PRO A 45 1.11 7.80 -9.26
N LEU A 46 -0.07 8.31 -9.59
CA LEU A 46 -1.24 7.49 -9.85
C LEU A 46 -1.93 8.04 -11.10
N LEU A 47 -2.17 7.17 -12.06
CA LEU A 47 -2.94 7.55 -13.24
C LEU A 47 -4.40 7.74 -12.83
N THR A 48 -4.88 8.97 -12.94
CA THR A 48 -6.26 9.32 -12.59
C THR A 48 -6.92 10.06 -13.75
N GLY A 49 -8.24 9.92 -13.85
CA GLY A 49 -9.03 10.59 -14.87
C GLY A 49 -10.50 10.59 -14.51
N GLU A 50 -11.33 11.13 -15.40
CA GLU A 50 -12.77 10.98 -15.23
C GLU A 50 -13.11 9.48 -15.26
N GLY A 51 -13.83 9.00 -14.25
CA GLY A 51 -14.23 7.59 -14.16
C GLY A 51 -15.05 7.17 -15.38
N TYR A 52 -14.91 5.89 -15.75
CA TYR A 52 -15.75 5.30 -16.79
C TYR A 52 -17.19 5.24 -16.27
N GLY A 53 -18.11 5.97 -16.88
CA GLY A 53 -19.50 5.94 -16.42
C GLY A 53 -20.16 7.30 -16.35
N GLY A 54 -19.78 8.24 -17.18
CA GLY A 54 -20.58 9.43 -17.46
C GLY A 54 -22.07 9.04 -17.67
N GLN A 55 -22.90 9.82 -18.23
CA GLN A 55 -24.35 9.56 -18.40
C GLN A 55 -24.77 8.20 -19.00
N GLY A 56 -23.79 7.36 -19.42
CA GLY A 56 -24.02 6.05 -20.05
C GLY A 56 -23.91 4.81 -19.16
N GLY A 57 -23.63 4.96 -17.87
CA GLY A 57 -23.47 3.81 -16.97
C GLY A 57 -22.09 3.11 -17.07
N CYS A 58 -21.78 2.27 -16.10
CA CYS A 58 -20.55 1.48 -16.10
C CYS A 58 -20.75 0.20 -16.93
N TYR A 59 -19.82 -0.10 -17.83
CA TYR A 59 -19.84 -1.36 -18.58
C TYR A 59 -19.70 -2.56 -17.62
N LEU A 60 -20.31 -3.69 -17.97
CA LEU A 60 -20.25 -4.93 -17.19
C LEU A 60 -18.91 -5.67 -17.31
N ASN A 61 -17.93 -5.07 -17.99
CA ASN A 61 -16.60 -5.64 -18.13
C ASN A 61 -15.80 -5.49 -16.84
N PHE A 62 -14.99 -6.48 -16.53
CA PHE A 62 -14.11 -6.44 -15.37
C PHE A 62 -12.85 -7.25 -15.61
N PHE A 63 -11.76 -6.80 -15.00
CA PHE A 63 -10.57 -7.61 -14.76
C PHE A 63 -10.71 -8.36 -13.44
N VAL A 64 -10.17 -9.58 -13.43
CA VAL A 64 -9.92 -10.34 -12.20
C VAL A 64 -8.46 -10.72 -12.23
N ASP A 65 -7.62 -9.92 -11.59
CA ASP A 65 -6.18 -10.14 -11.61
C ASP A 65 -5.49 -9.51 -10.41
N GLU A 66 -4.22 -9.86 -10.22
CA GLU A 66 -3.38 -9.24 -9.21
C GLU A 66 -3.00 -7.82 -9.63
N LEU A 67 -3.24 -6.88 -8.72
CA LEU A 67 -2.78 -5.50 -8.89
C LEU A 67 -1.28 -5.44 -8.64
N VAL A 68 -0.51 -4.97 -9.62
CA VAL A 68 0.94 -4.85 -9.54
C VAL A 68 1.40 -3.39 -9.51
N VAL A 69 2.63 -3.15 -9.05
CA VAL A 69 3.24 -1.81 -9.09
C VAL A 69 3.64 -1.48 -10.52
N ASP A 70 3.13 -0.36 -11.03
CA ASP A 70 3.61 0.27 -12.25
C ASP A 70 4.45 1.51 -11.88
N PRO A 71 5.74 1.55 -12.23
CA PRO A 71 6.62 2.64 -11.84
C PRO A 71 6.24 3.99 -12.48
N VAL A 72 5.49 3.98 -13.57
CA VAL A 72 5.08 5.19 -14.30
C VAL A 72 3.69 5.66 -13.87
N ASN A 73 2.73 4.71 -13.79
CA ASN A 73 1.31 4.99 -13.58
C ASN A 73 0.81 4.62 -12.19
N GLY A 74 1.70 4.13 -11.31
CA GLY A 74 1.41 3.71 -9.96
C GLY A 74 0.93 2.27 -9.85
N THR A 75 -0.12 1.90 -10.59
CA THR A 75 -0.69 0.56 -10.55
C THR A 75 -1.10 0.04 -11.92
N ALA A 76 -0.98 -1.28 -12.11
CA ALA A 76 -1.37 -1.99 -13.32
C ALA A 76 -1.87 -3.40 -12.97
N VAL A 77 -2.41 -4.09 -13.95
CA VAL A 77 -2.63 -5.55 -13.94
C VAL A 77 -1.82 -6.21 -15.04
N ILE A 78 -1.57 -7.51 -14.92
CA ILE A 78 -0.87 -8.28 -15.94
C ILE A 78 -1.90 -9.10 -16.69
N GLU A 79 -2.35 -8.61 -17.83
CA GLU A 79 -3.29 -9.33 -18.69
C GLU A 79 -2.57 -10.45 -19.44
N SER A 80 -3.08 -11.67 -19.33
CA SER A 80 -2.62 -12.81 -20.12
C SER A 80 -3.60 -13.08 -21.26
N TYR A 81 -3.08 -13.27 -22.47
CA TYR A 81 -3.87 -13.54 -23.67
C TYR A 81 -3.15 -14.53 -24.58
N THR A 82 -3.89 -15.19 -25.45
CA THR A 82 -3.32 -16.17 -26.40
C THR A 82 -3.37 -15.63 -27.82
N ILE A 83 -2.22 -15.61 -28.50
CA ILE A 83 -2.11 -15.31 -29.93
C ILE A 83 -1.39 -16.48 -30.59
N ASP A 84 -1.96 -17.04 -31.64
CA ASP A 84 -1.41 -18.16 -32.42
C ASP A 84 -1.04 -19.37 -31.55
N GLY A 85 -1.84 -19.64 -30.51
CA GLY A 85 -1.60 -20.73 -29.55
C GLY A 85 -0.49 -20.46 -28.53
N GLN A 86 0.13 -19.29 -28.56
CA GLN A 86 1.14 -18.86 -27.58
C GLN A 86 0.54 -17.96 -26.51
N LEU A 87 0.77 -18.31 -25.25
CA LEU A 87 0.43 -17.44 -24.13
C LEU A 87 1.38 -16.23 -24.10
N LYS A 88 0.80 -15.05 -24.12
CA LYS A 88 1.49 -13.76 -23.98
C LYS A 88 0.94 -13.00 -22.81
N SER A 89 1.69 -12.06 -22.28
CA SER A 89 1.22 -11.14 -21.24
C SER A 89 1.58 -9.71 -21.58
N ARG A 90 0.74 -8.77 -21.13
CA ARG A 90 1.03 -7.34 -21.18
C ARG A 90 0.67 -6.68 -19.87
N VAL A 91 1.38 -5.61 -19.54
CA VAL A 91 1.04 -4.74 -18.41
C VAL A 91 -0.03 -3.76 -18.88
N VAL A 92 -1.16 -3.71 -18.18
CA VAL A 92 -2.27 -2.81 -18.46
C VAL A 92 -2.37 -1.82 -17.30
N PRO A 93 -1.99 -0.55 -17.50
CA PRO A 93 -2.14 0.49 -16.49
C PRO A 93 -3.59 0.67 -16.08
N ILE A 94 -3.82 0.91 -14.79
CA ILE A 94 -5.15 1.20 -14.24
C ILE A 94 -5.31 2.71 -14.08
N MET A 95 -6.34 3.28 -14.74
CA MET A 95 -6.77 4.65 -14.53
C MET A 95 -7.86 4.69 -13.47
N TRP A 96 -7.56 5.33 -12.36
CA TRP A 96 -8.47 5.50 -11.22
C TRP A 96 -9.33 6.75 -11.39
N PRO A 97 -10.48 6.85 -10.71
CA PRO A 97 -11.29 8.05 -10.73
C PRO A 97 -10.52 9.26 -10.20
N SER A 98 -10.87 10.45 -10.68
CA SER A 98 -10.32 11.71 -10.18
C SER A 98 -10.50 11.84 -8.66
N GLY A 99 -9.47 12.36 -7.99
CA GLY A 99 -9.45 12.50 -6.52
C GLY A 99 -8.90 11.27 -5.79
N TYR A 100 -8.59 10.18 -6.49
CA TYR A 100 -7.83 9.08 -5.91
C TYR A 100 -6.35 9.44 -5.83
N THR A 101 -5.66 8.89 -4.84
CA THR A 101 -4.22 9.07 -4.62
C THR A 101 -3.57 7.73 -4.32
N ALA A 102 -2.24 7.67 -4.37
CA ALA A 102 -1.52 6.48 -3.97
C ALA A 102 -0.37 6.84 -3.03
N ARG A 103 -0.04 5.90 -2.16
CA ARG A 103 1.12 5.99 -1.28
C ARG A 103 1.87 4.67 -1.25
N ARG A 104 3.16 4.73 -0.98
CA ARG A 104 3.99 3.55 -0.77
C ARG A 104 3.83 3.03 0.66
N SER A 105 3.66 1.72 0.79
CA SER A 105 3.62 1.00 2.06
C SER A 105 4.58 -0.19 1.96
N GLY A 106 5.84 0.01 2.35
CA GLY A 106 6.91 -0.96 2.11
C GLY A 106 7.19 -1.14 0.61
N SER A 107 7.09 -2.37 0.11
CA SER A 107 7.21 -2.72 -1.32
C SER A 107 5.91 -2.53 -2.10
N GLU A 108 4.78 -2.32 -1.42
CA GLU A 108 3.45 -2.23 -1.99
C GLU A 108 3.06 -0.77 -2.26
N VAL A 109 2.04 -0.61 -3.10
CA VAL A 109 1.36 0.66 -3.34
C VAL A 109 -0.08 0.51 -2.86
N GLU A 110 -0.50 1.40 -1.97
CA GLU A 110 -1.90 1.53 -1.54
C GLU A 110 -2.57 2.63 -2.33
N VAL A 111 -3.73 2.33 -2.91
CA VAL A 111 -4.61 3.30 -3.56
C VAL A 111 -5.66 3.77 -2.56
N LEU A 112 -5.80 5.07 -2.45
CA LEU A 112 -6.70 5.73 -1.52
C LEU A 112 -7.80 6.46 -2.30
N ALA A 113 -9.03 6.30 -1.89
CA ALA A 113 -10.15 7.13 -2.37
C ALA A 113 -10.00 8.58 -1.88
N GLY A 114 -10.78 9.50 -2.43
CA GLY A 114 -10.73 10.92 -2.08
C GLY A 114 -11.02 11.23 -0.60
N ASN A 115 -11.65 10.30 0.13
CA ASN A 115 -11.86 10.39 1.58
C ASN A 115 -10.66 9.83 2.40
N GLY A 116 -9.57 9.41 1.74
CA GLY A 116 -8.38 8.82 2.36
C GLY A 116 -8.51 7.34 2.74
N GLN A 117 -9.62 6.70 2.45
CA GLN A 117 -9.80 5.27 2.71
C GLN A 117 -9.01 4.44 1.69
N ALA A 118 -8.23 3.45 2.15
CA ALA A 118 -7.57 2.49 1.28
C ALA A 118 -8.62 1.62 0.56
N VAL A 119 -8.57 1.60 -0.76
CA VAL A 119 -9.51 0.86 -1.62
C VAL A 119 -8.85 -0.28 -2.36
N ALA A 120 -7.53 -0.20 -2.58
CA ALA A 120 -6.76 -1.26 -3.20
C ALA A 120 -5.31 -1.25 -2.72
N ARG A 121 -4.61 -2.38 -2.91
CA ARG A 121 -3.20 -2.57 -2.60
C ARG A 121 -2.59 -3.51 -3.63
N THR A 122 -1.40 -3.20 -4.11
CA THR A 122 -0.67 -4.11 -5.00
C THR A 122 -0.31 -5.42 -4.27
N GLY A 123 -0.19 -6.52 -5.00
CA GLY A 123 0.00 -7.85 -4.44
C GLY A 123 -1.32 -8.56 -4.07
N ALA A 124 -2.47 -7.91 -4.24
CA ALA A 124 -3.77 -8.52 -3.99
C ALA A 124 -4.58 -8.63 -5.29
N THR A 125 -5.41 -9.67 -5.39
CA THR A 125 -6.30 -9.89 -6.53
C THR A 125 -7.60 -9.14 -6.34
N TYR A 126 -8.03 -8.43 -7.37
CA TYR A 126 -9.25 -7.64 -7.37
C TYR A 126 -10.11 -7.95 -8.58
N ARG A 127 -11.40 -7.76 -8.41
CA ARG A 127 -12.33 -7.60 -9.52
C ARG A 127 -12.51 -6.12 -9.81
N ILE A 128 -11.85 -5.62 -10.86
CA ILE A 128 -11.85 -4.21 -11.22
C ILE A 128 -12.80 -4.00 -12.38
N GLN A 129 -13.92 -3.34 -12.11
CA GLN A 129 -14.92 -3.03 -13.12
C GLN A 129 -14.52 -1.78 -13.90
N GLY A 130 -14.70 -1.82 -15.23
CA GLY A 130 -14.32 -0.71 -16.10
C GLY A 130 -14.36 -1.07 -17.57
N GLY A 131 -13.54 -0.40 -18.34
CA GLY A 131 -13.38 -0.64 -19.76
C GLY A 131 -12.05 -0.11 -20.30
N TYR A 132 -11.65 -0.63 -21.44
CA TYR A 132 -10.46 -0.14 -22.15
C TYR A 132 -10.68 1.25 -22.74
N GLU A 133 -9.67 2.08 -22.58
CA GLU A 133 -9.48 3.31 -23.31
C GLU A 133 -8.05 3.31 -23.87
N GLY A 134 -7.90 2.94 -25.13
CA GLY A 134 -6.60 2.62 -25.70
C GLY A 134 -5.97 1.43 -24.96
N ASP A 135 -4.76 1.61 -24.45
CA ASP A 135 -4.01 0.58 -23.72
C ASP A 135 -4.18 0.66 -22.19
N VAL A 136 -5.08 1.50 -21.71
CA VAL A 136 -5.34 1.72 -20.28
C VAL A 136 -6.68 1.15 -19.90
N TRP A 137 -6.78 0.53 -18.73
CA TRP A 137 -8.06 0.16 -18.13
C TRP A 137 -8.58 1.27 -17.26
N ARG A 138 -9.67 1.90 -17.67
CA ARG A 138 -10.34 2.95 -16.91
C ARG A 138 -11.36 2.33 -15.97
N THR A 139 -11.19 2.55 -14.67
CA THR A 139 -12.11 2.03 -13.65
C THR A 139 -13.40 2.82 -13.61
N CYS A 140 -14.46 2.19 -13.16
CA CYS A 140 -15.74 2.84 -12.94
C CYS A 140 -15.70 3.79 -11.75
N SER A 141 -16.25 5.01 -11.90
CA SER A 141 -16.39 5.96 -10.81
C SER A 141 -17.44 5.56 -9.78
N MET A 142 -18.38 4.70 -10.14
CA MET A 142 -19.56 4.40 -9.31
C MET A 142 -19.42 3.15 -8.43
N ILE A 143 -18.43 2.29 -8.68
CA ILE A 143 -18.24 1.06 -7.91
C ILE A 143 -16.78 0.99 -7.49
N PRO A 144 -16.48 1.10 -6.20
CA PRO A 144 -15.13 0.84 -5.72
C PRO A 144 -14.71 -0.58 -6.13
N PRO A 145 -13.42 -0.81 -6.45
CA PRO A 145 -12.94 -2.16 -6.70
C PRO A 145 -13.35 -3.07 -5.55
N MET A 146 -13.92 -4.22 -5.84
CA MET A 146 -14.27 -5.17 -4.79
C MET A 146 -12.98 -5.68 -4.13
N LEU A 147 -12.79 -5.37 -2.87
CA LEU A 147 -11.71 -5.89 -2.05
C LEU A 147 -11.87 -7.41 -1.90
N ASN A 148 -10.77 -8.15 -2.11
CA ASN A 148 -10.65 -9.57 -1.79
C ASN A 148 -11.66 -10.51 -2.51
N TRP A 149 -11.69 -10.45 -3.84
CA TRP A 149 -12.32 -11.53 -4.57
C TRP A 149 -11.41 -12.79 -4.51
N THR A 150 -11.82 -13.80 -3.77
CA THR A 150 -11.23 -15.13 -3.88
C THR A 150 -11.95 -15.87 -4.99
N PRO A 151 -11.26 -16.44 -5.99
CA PRO A 151 -11.89 -17.31 -6.96
C PRO A 151 -12.64 -18.42 -6.22
N ASN A 152 -13.90 -18.62 -6.59
CA ASN A 152 -14.60 -19.81 -6.12
C ASN A 152 -13.80 -21.01 -6.64
N PRO A 153 -13.36 -21.97 -5.80
CA PRO A 153 -12.66 -23.15 -6.30
C PRO A 153 -13.54 -23.76 -7.38
N ALA A 154 -12.94 -24.05 -8.54
CA ALA A 154 -13.64 -24.71 -9.64
C ALA A 154 -14.31 -25.99 -9.12
N PRO A 155 -15.55 -26.30 -9.57
CA PRO A 155 -16.26 -27.50 -9.17
C PRO A 155 -15.51 -28.77 -9.54
#